data_7f0c81acb9f32c099612b943b9449e9b
#
_entry.id   7f0c81acb9f32c099612b943b9449e9b
#
_cell.length_a   1.000
_cell.length_b   1.000
_cell.length_c   1.000
_cell.angle_alpha   90.00
_cell.angle_beta   90.00
_cell.angle_gamma   90.00
#
_symmetry.space_group_name_H-M   'P 1'
#
loop_
_entity.id
_entity.type
_entity.pdbx_description
1 polymer ?
#
loop_
_entity_poly.entity_id
_entity_poly.type
_entity_poly.pdbx_seq_one_letter_code
_entity_poly.pdbx_strand_id
1 'polypeptide(L)'
;MLTLRAKLNKHSTSKISVNDMVIKACSLAAVNVPATNSSWNDDYVRQFKNVNMSIAVQTDHGLMAPVIKNTNLKGLQEIATEVKDIAGRARENKLKPDELSGGTFTISNMGMYGVNNFSAIINPP
;
A
#
# COMPACT_ATOMS: atom_id res chain seq x y z
N MET A 1 11.19 -13.20 -7.16
CA MET A 1 10.80 -11.80 -7.15
C MET A 1 11.84 -10.86 -7.75
N LEU A 2 13.11 -10.81 -7.27
CA LEU A 2 14.14 -9.88 -7.76
C LEU A 2 14.48 -10.05 -9.25
N THR A 3 14.62 -11.29 -9.73
CA THR A 3 14.87 -11.59 -11.14
C THR A 3 13.73 -11.12 -12.05
N LEU A 4 12.49 -11.32 -11.62
CA LEU A 4 11.30 -10.83 -12.35
C LEU A 4 11.28 -9.30 -12.38
N ARG A 5 11.54 -8.66 -11.24
CA ARG A 5 11.64 -7.20 -11.15
C ARG A 5 12.69 -6.64 -12.12
N ALA A 6 13.86 -7.27 -12.20
CA ALA A 6 14.93 -6.84 -13.11
C ALA A 6 14.49 -6.93 -14.58
N LYS A 7 13.76 -8.00 -14.96
CA LYS A 7 13.19 -8.15 -16.31
C LYS A 7 12.13 -7.09 -16.60
N LEU A 8 11.20 -6.88 -15.68
CA LEU A 8 10.13 -5.88 -15.83
C LEU A 8 10.71 -4.47 -15.99
N ASN A 9 11.70 -4.10 -15.19
CA ASN A 9 12.31 -2.78 -15.22
C ASN A 9 13.13 -2.47 -16.50
N LYS A 10 13.40 -3.47 -17.34
CA LYS A 10 13.99 -3.24 -18.68
C LYS A 10 12.98 -2.62 -19.66
N HIS A 11 11.70 -2.84 -19.45
CA HIS A 11 10.64 -2.44 -20.37
C HIS A 11 9.62 -1.46 -19.75
N SER A 12 9.76 -1.17 -18.43
CA SER A 12 8.82 -0.29 -17.75
C SER A 12 9.24 1.18 -17.82
N THR A 13 8.28 2.07 -18.03
CA THR A 13 8.48 3.52 -18.05
C THR A 13 8.71 4.10 -16.66
N SER A 14 8.20 3.46 -15.61
CA SER A 14 8.44 3.80 -14.22
C SER A 14 9.15 2.65 -13.51
N LYS A 15 10.17 2.94 -12.71
CA LYS A 15 10.93 1.93 -11.99
C LYS A 15 10.05 1.25 -10.93
N ILE A 16 9.81 -0.04 -11.12
CA ILE A 16 9.06 -0.89 -10.19
C ILE A 16 9.96 -1.26 -9.01
N SER A 17 9.52 -0.98 -7.79
CA SER A 17 10.17 -1.37 -6.55
C SER A 17 9.72 -2.76 -6.07
N VAL A 18 10.45 -3.33 -5.10
CA VAL A 18 10.00 -4.56 -4.42
C VAL A 18 8.69 -4.31 -3.69
N ASN A 19 8.54 -3.13 -3.08
CA ASN A 19 7.33 -2.75 -2.36
C ASN A 19 6.09 -2.73 -3.27
N ASP A 20 6.20 -2.23 -4.51
CA ASP A 20 5.10 -2.24 -5.48
C ASP A 20 4.63 -3.65 -5.82
N MET A 21 5.59 -4.58 -5.92
CA MET A 21 5.29 -6.01 -6.13
C MET A 21 4.58 -6.63 -4.91
N VAL A 22 4.99 -6.26 -3.69
CA VAL A 22 4.34 -6.69 -2.44
C VAL A 22 2.92 -6.12 -2.37
N ILE A 23 2.74 -4.84 -2.67
CA ILE A 23 1.41 -4.18 -2.71
C ILE A 23 0.47 -4.95 -3.66
N LYS A 24 0.94 -5.25 -4.88
CA LYS A 24 0.13 -6.00 -5.84
C LYS A 24 -0.18 -7.41 -5.37
N ALA A 25 0.80 -8.12 -4.83
CA ALA A 25 0.61 -9.48 -4.31
C ALA A 25 -0.40 -9.52 -3.15
N CYS A 26 -0.27 -8.62 -2.17
CA CYS A 26 -1.22 -8.50 -1.06
C CYS A 26 -2.62 -8.12 -1.54
N SER A 27 -2.73 -7.24 -2.53
CA SER A 27 -4.03 -6.85 -3.09
C SER A 27 -4.76 -8.03 -3.75
N LEU A 28 -4.02 -8.88 -4.49
CA LEU A 28 -4.60 -10.08 -5.11
C LEU A 28 -4.93 -11.16 -4.05
N ALA A 29 -4.08 -11.32 -3.04
CA ALA A 29 -4.33 -12.23 -1.93
C ALA A 29 -5.59 -11.82 -1.15
N ALA A 30 -5.78 -10.53 -0.89
CA ALA A 30 -6.96 -10.00 -0.20
C ALA A 30 -8.26 -10.20 -1.01
N VAL A 31 -8.19 -10.21 -2.34
CA VAL A 31 -9.33 -10.60 -3.20
C VAL A 31 -9.63 -12.09 -3.09
N ASN A 32 -8.59 -12.94 -3.04
CA ASN A 32 -8.75 -14.39 -2.93
C ASN A 32 -9.20 -14.85 -1.54
N VAL A 33 -8.87 -14.06 -0.51
CA VAL A 33 -9.27 -14.30 0.89
C VAL A 33 -10.00 -13.06 1.42
N PRO A 34 -11.26 -12.84 1.05
CA PRO A 34 -11.99 -11.60 1.33
C PRO A 34 -12.14 -11.28 2.81
N ALA A 35 -12.08 -12.28 3.69
CA ALA A 35 -12.09 -12.09 5.14
C ALA A 35 -10.95 -11.18 5.63
N THR A 36 -9.81 -11.15 4.92
CA THR A 36 -8.67 -10.29 5.25
C THR A 36 -8.88 -8.83 4.83
N ASN A 37 -9.83 -8.57 3.92
CA ASN A 37 -10.21 -7.23 3.45
C ASN A 37 -11.58 -6.85 4.05
N SER A 38 -11.72 -7.04 5.36
CA SER A 38 -12.96 -6.84 6.09
C SER A 38 -12.70 -6.06 7.38
N SER A 39 -13.71 -5.33 7.84
CA SER A 39 -13.68 -4.65 9.13
C SER A 39 -14.80 -5.14 10.04
N TRP A 40 -14.49 -5.29 11.31
CA TRP A 40 -15.45 -5.58 12.35
C TRP A 40 -16.17 -4.28 12.75
N ASN A 41 -17.49 -4.32 12.78
CA ASN A 41 -18.34 -3.30 13.38
C ASN A 41 -19.27 -4.07 14.35
N ASP A 42 -19.57 -3.52 15.49
CA ASP A 42 -20.18 -4.23 16.62
C ASP A 42 -21.30 -5.21 16.23
N ASP A 43 -22.16 -4.82 15.29
CA ASP A 43 -23.32 -5.61 14.87
C ASP A 43 -23.11 -6.38 13.54
N TYR A 44 -22.03 -6.09 12.80
CA TYR A 44 -21.79 -6.71 11.48
C TYR A 44 -20.32 -6.69 11.07
N VAL A 45 -19.97 -7.58 10.15
CA VAL A 45 -18.68 -7.56 9.44
C VAL A 45 -18.87 -6.89 8.09
N ARG A 46 -18.13 -5.81 7.85
CA ARG A 46 -18.09 -5.14 6.55
C ARG A 46 -16.98 -5.75 5.70
N GLN A 47 -17.33 -6.44 4.64
CA GLN A 47 -16.39 -6.96 3.66
C GLN A 47 -16.28 -5.99 2.47
N PHE A 48 -15.05 -5.57 2.15
CA PHE A 48 -14.81 -4.63 1.05
C PHE A 48 -14.59 -5.39 -0.25
N LYS A 49 -15.22 -4.93 -1.33
CA LYS A 49 -15.08 -5.53 -2.67
C LYS A 49 -13.73 -5.20 -3.30
N ASN A 50 -13.30 -3.97 -3.18
CA ASN A 50 -12.01 -3.50 -3.72
C ASN A 50 -10.99 -3.34 -2.60
N VAL A 51 -9.71 -3.45 -2.94
CA VAL A 51 -8.61 -3.28 -2.01
C VAL A 51 -8.04 -1.88 -2.14
N ASN A 52 -8.20 -1.09 -1.08
CA ASN A 52 -7.59 0.23 -0.94
C ASN A 52 -6.39 0.11 -0.01
N MET A 53 -5.20 0.21 -0.56
CA MET A 53 -3.97 -0.08 0.17
C MET A 53 -3.41 1.18 0.82
N SER A 54 -3.38 1.21 2.14
CA SER A 54 -2.63 2.22 2.90
C SER A 54 -1.16 1.85 2.95
N ILE A 55 -0.29 2.83 2.70
CA ILE A 55 1.16 2.63 2.68
C ILE A 55 1.79 3.53 3.74
N ALA A 56 2.48 2.91 4.71
CA ALA A 56 3.19 3.66 5.72
C ALA A 56 4.39 4.40 5.11
N VAL A 57 4.40 5.73 5.19
CA VAL A 57 5.45 6.62 4.69
C VAL A 57 5.99 7.46 5.83
N GLN A 58 7.29 7.34 6.10
CA GLN A 58 8.00 8.21 7.04
C GLN A 58 8.20 9.59 6.41
N THR A 59 7.83 10.62 7.15
CA THR A 59 8.04 12.03 6.78
C THR A 59 8.69 12.79 7.92
N ASP A 60 9.16 14.00 7.67
CA ASP A 60 9.73 14.88 8.71
C ASP A 60 8.67 15.33 9.73
N HIS A 61 7.39 15.22 9.37
CA HIS A 61 6.24 15.54 10.23
C HIS A 61 5.63 14.31 10.93
N GLY A 62 6.30 13.16 10.86
CA GLY A 62 5.84 11.89 11.41
C GLY A 62 5.41 10.87 10.37
N LEU A 63 4.78 9.81 10.82
CA LEU A 63 4.30 8.72 9.96
C LEU A 63 2.95 9.08 9.34
N MET A 64 2.87 9.03 8.02
CA MET A 64 1.62 9.15 7.26
C MET A 64 1.29 7.83 6.59
N ALA A 65 0.01 7.55 6.40
CA ALA A 65 -0.49 6.33 5.75
C ALA A 65 -1.42 6.65 4.57
N PRO A 66 -0.91 7.25 3.49
CA PRO A 66 -1.72 7.54 2.32
C PRO A 66 -2.28 6.26 1.67
N VAL A 67 -3.42 6.41 1.00
CA VAL A 67 -4.21 5.32 0.44
C VAL A 67 -4.15 5.32 -1.08
N ILE A 68 -3.74 4.21 -1.66
CA ILE A 68 -3.89 3.92 -3.08
C ILE A 68 -5.16 3.11 -3.28
N LYS A 69 -6.13 3.69 -3.98
CA LYS A 69 -7.45 3.08 -4.17
C LYS A 69 -7.41 2.01 -5.27
N ASN A 70 -8.20 0.94 -5.08
CA ASN A 70 -8.44 -0.12 -6.08
C ASN A 70 -7.16 -0.81 -6.57
N THR A 71 -6.19 -1.07 -5.70
CA THR A 71 -4.90 -1.69 -6.07
C THR A 71 -5.03 -3.07 -6.69
N ASN A 72 -6.10 -3.80 -6.38
CA ASN A 72 -6.43 -5.09 -7.00
C ASN A 72 -6.69 -4.96 -8.52
N LEU A 73 -7.24 -3.84 -8.97
CA LEU A 73 -7.58 -3.58 -10.39
C LEU A 73 -6.40 -2.98 -11.18
N LYS A 74 -5.41 -2.42 -10.51
CA LYS A 74 -4.27 -1.72 -11.13
C LYS A 74 -3.13 -2.65 -11.51
N GLY A 75 -2.43 -2.32 -12.57
CA GLY A 75 -1.19 -2.98 -12.97
C GLY A 75 0.02 -2.54 -12.12
N LEU A 76 1.11 -3.32 -12.16
CA LEU A 76 2.34 -2.99 -11.40
C LEU A 76 2.92 -1.62 -11.75
N GLN A 77 2.89 -1.24 -13.01
CA GLN A 77 3.38 0.05 -13.51
C GLN A 77 2.57 1.22 -12.94
N GLU A 78 1.26 1.08 -12.92
CA GLU A 78 0.33 2.08 -12.40
C GLU A 78 0.51 2.23 -10.88
N ILE A 79 0.59 1.11 -10.15
CA ILE A 79 0.89 1.11 -8.72
C ILE A 79 2.24 1.81 -8.46
N ALA A 80 3.30 1.48 -9.18
CA ALA A 80 4.63 2.07 -9.00
C ALA A 80 4.61 3.59 -9.22
N THR A 81 3.86 4.07 -10.20
CA THR A 81 3.71 5.50 -10.50
C THR A 81 2.97 6.22 -9.37
N GLU A 82 1.84 5.68 -8.93
CA GLU A 82 1.05 6.27 -7.84
C GLU A 82 1.77 6.24 -6.50
N VAL A 83 2.43 5.12 -6.16
CA VAL A 83 3.23 5.02 -4.93
C VAL A 83 4.31 6.09 -4.89
N LYS A 84 5.01 6.29 -6.00
CA LYS A 84 6.07 7.31 -6.10
C LYS A 84 5.52 8.72 -5.94
N ASP A 85 4.40 9.03 -6.60
CA ASP A 85 3.75 10.34 -6.52
C ASP A 85 3.27 10.62 -5.09
N ILE A 86 2.48 9.72 -4.54
CA ILE A 86 1.85 9.90 -3.23
C ILE A 86 2.89 9.97 -2.10
N ALA A 87 3.96 9.16 -2.19
CA ALA A 87 5.06 9.20 -1.23
C ALA A 87 5.87 10.49 -1.32
N GLY A 88 6.06 11.04 -2.52
CA GLY A 88 6.68 12.35 -2.74
C GLY A 88 5.86 13.47 -2.10
N ARG A 89 4.57 13.53 -2.39
CA ARG A 89 3.64 14.52 -1.83
C ARG A 89 3.46 14.38 -0.32
N ALA A 90 3.54 13.16 0.22
CA ALA A 90 3.53 12.92 1.66
C ALA A 90 4.71 13.61 2.35
N ARG A 91 5.93 13.46 1.82
CA ARG A 91 7.13 14.10 2.38
C ARG A 91 7.08 15.62 2.29
N GLU A 92 6.44 16.15 1.27
CA GLU A 92 6.22 17.60 1.07
C GLU A 92 5.01 18.15 1.84
N ASN A 93 4.33 17.31 2.63
CA ASN A 93 3.08 17.62 3.34
C ASN A 93 1.98 18.19 2.43
N LYS A 94 1.87 17.66 1.21
CA LYS A 94 0.92 18.08 0.16
C LYS A 94 -0.19 17.05 -0.11
N LEU A 95 -0.43 16.12 0.81
CA LEU A 95 -1.52 15.17 0.69
C LEU A 95 -2.87 15.83 0.98
N LYS A 96 -3.88 15.42 0.23
CA LYS A 96 -5.26 15.81 0.49
C LYS A 96 -5.87 14.92 1.58
N PRO A 97 -6.84 15.41 2.37
CA PRO A 97 -7.49 14.61 3.42
C PRO A 97 -8.14 13.31 2.90
N ASP A 98 -8.68 13.32 1.67
CA ASP A 98 -9.29 12.15 1.05
C ASP A 98 -8.27 11.08 0.60
N GLU A 99 -7.00 11.43 0.53
CA GLU A 99 -5.90 10.50 0.26
C GLU A 99 -5.39 9.80 1.53
N LEU A 100 -5.82 10.25 2.70
CA LEU A 100 -5.46 9.68 4.01
C LEU A 100 -6.60 8.84 4.60
N SER A 101 -7.69 8.64 3.86
CA SER A 101 -8.89 7.95 4.35
C SER A 101 -9.38 6.87 3.39
N GLY A 102 -10.17 5.92 3.93
CA GLY A 102 -10.78 4.86 3.14
C GLY A 102 -9.86 3.70 2.78
N GLY A 103 -8.75 3.54 3.49
CA GLY A 103 -7.91 2.33 3.39
C GLY A 103 -8.62 1.10 3.93
N THR A 104 -8.44 -0.04 3.28
CA THR A 104 -9.02 -1.33 3.70
C THR A 104 -7.97 -2.35 4.11
N PHE A 105 -6.73 -2.12 3.73
CA PHE A 105 -5.57 -2.95 4.05
C PHE A 105 -4.33 -2.07 4.18
N THR A 106 -3.41 -2.41 5.08
CA THR A 106 -2.21 -1.57 5.31
C THR A 106 -0.94 -2.35 5.09
N ILE A 107 0.04 -1.74 4.42
CA ILE A 107 1.40 -2.24 4.29
C ILE A 107 2.36 -1.30 5.02
N SER A 108 3.12 -1.89 5.94
CA SER A 108 4.26 -1.23 6.59
C SER A 108 5.53 -1.97 6.23
N ASN A 109 6.51 -1.28 5.65
CA ASN A 109 7.78 -1.85 5.24
C ASN A 109 8.94 -1.12 5.89
N MET A 110 9.62 -1.79 6.81
CA MET A 110 10.77 -1.29 7.58
C MET A 110 12.11 -1.81 7.05
N GLY A 111 12.10 -2.49 5.90
CA GLY A 111 13.30 -3.14 5.33
C GLY A 111 14.46 -2.17 5.06
N MET A 112 14.17 -0.91 4.68
CA MET A 112 15.20 0.11 4.44
C MET A 112 15.91 0.59 5.72
N TYR A 113 15.37 0.27 6.91
CA TYR A 113 15.96 0.60 8.21
C TYR A 113 16.71 -0.57 8.84
N GLY A 114 16.89 -1.69 8.12
CA GLY A 114 17.58 -2.88 8.63
C GLY A 114 16.80 -3.62 9.73
N VAL A 115 15.51 -3.39 9.84
CA VAL A 115 14.64 -4.05 10.82
C VAL A 115 14.25 -5.43 10.32
N ASN A 116 14.54 -6.46 11.11
CA ASN A 116 14.21 -7.85 10.77
C ASN A 116 12.80 -8.25 11.24
N ASN A 117 12.38 -7.79 12.42
CA ASN A 117 11.07 -8.09 12.99
C ASN A 117 10.52 -6.85 13.70
N PHE A 118 9.23 -6.62 13.56
CA PHE A 118 8.51 -5.58 14.31
C PHE A 118 7.02 -5.94 14.40
N SER A 119 6.34 -5.35 15.36
CA SER A 119 4.88 -5.37 15.46
C SER A 119 4.35 -3.97 15.26
N ALA A 120 3.37 -3.83 14.37
CA ALA A 120 2.74 -2.55 14.14
C ALA A 120 1.67 -2.27 15.20
N ILE A 121 1.57 -1.01 15.64
CA ILE A 121 0.40 -0.52 16.37
C ILE A 121 -0.63 -0.11 15.33
N ILE A 122 -1.79 -0.76 15.36
CA ILE A 122 -2.87 -0.49 14.40
C ILE A 122 -3.80 0.54 14.99
N ASN A 123 -3.85 1.70 14.35
CA ASN A 123 -4.83 2.72 14.69
C ASN A 123 -6.14 2.43 13.94
N PRO A 124 -7.28 2.30 14.64
CA PRO A 124 -8.57 2.15 13.98
C PRO A 124 -8.92 3.37 13.11
N PRO A 125 -9.79 3.24 12.12
CA PRO A 125 -10.60 2.08 11.76
C PRO A 125 -9.87 0.94 11.10
#